data_10db6aa8f43cb2250ce66dc1800882a9
#
_entry.id   10db6aa8f43cb2250ce66dc1800882a9
#
_cell.length_a   1.000
_cell.length_b   1.000
_cell.length_c   1.000
_cell.angle_alpha   90.00
_cell.angle_beta   90.00
_cell.angle_gamma   90.00
#
_symmetry.space_group_name_H-M   'P 1'
#
loop_
_entity.id
_entity.type
_entity.pdbx_description
1 polymer ?
#
loop_
_entity_poly.entity_id
_entity_poly.type
_entity_poly.pdbx_seq_one_letter_code
_entity_poly.pdbx_strand_id
1 'polypeptide(L)'
;MSETTIKKNQLTLEEFKKSVMTDYKLVCESRETSLMGRREVLSGKGSFGIFGDGKELAQIAMARCFKKGDFRSGYYRDQTFMMAIGEMNVKQFFAALYGHADLNFEPQSGGRQMVAHFSTSSLNEDGSWKDLSKQYNSASDISCTAGQMPRLVGLAQASKYYRESNLSKEWNKFSDKGNEIAWGTIGNASTSEGHFFESINAAGVLQIPMVISSTNSCA
;
A
#
# COMPACT_ATOMS: atom_id res chain seq x y z
N MET A 1 36.48 4.05 -5.19
CA MET A 1 35.16 4.47 -4.65
C MET A 1 34.77 5.74 -5.39
N SER A 2 33.85 5.66 -6.36
CA SER A 2 33.39 6.84 -7.09
C SER A 2 32.28 7.51 -6.26
N GLU A 3 32.49 8.75 -5.87
CA GLU A 3 31.45 9.59 -5.30
C GLU A 3 30.35 9.80 -6.34
N THR A 4 29.26 9.05 -6.21
CA THR A 4 28.06 9.29 -6.99
C THR A 4 27.39 10.53 -6.39
N THR A 5 27.64 11.67 -6.99
CA THR A 5 26.98 12.94 -6.63
C THR A 5 25.49 12.79 -6.89
N ILE A 6 24.73 12.53 -5.83
CA ILE A 6 23.27 12.58 -5.87
C ILE A 6 22.87 14.02 -6.18
N LYS A 7 22.52 14.33 -7.41
CA LYS A 7 21.87 15.60 -7.75
C LYS A 7 20.58 15.69 -6.95
N LYS A 8 20.59 16.40 -5.83
CA LYS A 8 19.37 16.81 -5.14
C LYS A 8 18.58 17.70 -6.10
N ASN A 9 17.48 17.16 -6.67
CA ASN A 9 16.46 18.00 -7.28
C ASN A 9 15.87 18.85 -6.15
N GLN A 10 16.40 20.06 -5.97
CA GLN A 10 15.84 21.01 -5.02
C GLN A 10 14.57 21.56 -5.64
N LEU A 11 13.44 21.32 -4.97
CA LEU A 11 12.17 21.94 -5.33
C LEU A 11 12.27 23.46 -5.18
N THR A 12 11.69 24.20 -6.08
CA THR A 12 11.48 25.64 -5.89
C THR A 12 10.53 25.86 -4.70
N LEU A 13 10.55 27.05 -4.12
CA LEU A 13 9.66 27.40 -3.00
C LEU A 13 8.18 27.22 -3.39
N GLU A 14 7.81 27.56 -4.61
CA GLU A 14 6.43 27.43 -5.08
C GLU A 14 6.02 25.95 -5.29
N GLU A 15 6.89 25.12 -5.83
CA GLU A 15 6.68 23.69 -5.94
C GLU A 15 6.56 23.04 -4.56
N PHE A 16 7.39 23.45 -3.62
CA PHE A 16 7.31 22.99 -2.24
C PHE A 16 5.98 23.38 -1.58
N LYS A 17 5.57 24.65 -1.67
CA LYS A 17 4.27 25.09 -1.15
C LYS A 17 3.11 24.31 -1.75
N LYS A 18 3.10 24.15 -3.08
CA LYS A 18 2.08 23.37 -3.79
C LYS A 18 2.02 21.92 -3.30
N SER A 19 3.18 21.31 -3.12
CA SER A 19 3.30 19.94 -2.59
C SER A 19 2.71 19.83 -1.18
N VAL A 20 3.08 20.76 -0.28
CA VAL A 20 2.57 20.79 1.10
C VAL A 20 1.06 20.99 1.13
N MET A 21 0.51 21.88 0.31
CA MET A 21 -0.94 22.10 0.24
C MET A 21 -1.69 20.89 -0.31
N THR A 22 -1.11 20.17 -1.27
CA THR A 22 -1.68 18.92 -1.79
C THR A 22 -1.71 17.85 -0.71
N ASP A 23 -0.63 17.68 0.03
CA ASP A 23 -0.55 16.73 1.14
C ASP A 23 -1.54 17.09 2.26
N TYR A 24 -1.61 18.36 2.62
CA TYR A 24 -2.52 18.83 3.66
C TYR A 24 -3.99 18.57 3.29
N LYS A 25 -4.36 18.85 2.04
CA LYS A 25 -5.69 18.52 1.53
C LYS A 25 -5.99 17.03 1.67
N LEU A 26 -5.06 16.19 1.25
CA LEU A 26 -5.21 14.73 1.33
C LEU A 26 -5.31 14.23 2.78
N VAL A 27 -4.51 14.81 3.70
CA VAL A 27 -4.63 14.54 5.15
C VAL A 27 -6.03 14.84 5.64
N CYS A 28 -6.58 16.02 5.31
CA CYS A 28 -7.93 16.41 5.71
C CYS A 28 -8.99 15.47 5.12
N GLU A 29 -8.91 15.17 3.82
CA GLU A 29 -9.84 14.27 3.15
C GLU A 29 -9.84 12.87 3.78
N SER A 30 -8.66 12.31 4.04
CA SER A 30 -8.54 10.99 4.67
C SER A 30 -9.03 10.99 6.12
N ARG A 31 -8.70 12.04 6.89
CA ARG A 31 -9.17 12.18 8.26
C ARG A 31 -10.70 12.28 8.34
N GLU A 32 -11.31 13.14 7.53
CA GLU A 32 -12.76 13.29 7.50
C GLU A 32 -13.46 12.03 7.00
N THR A 33 -12.85 11.30 6.05
CA THR A 33 -13.33 9.99 5.61
C THR A 33 -13.39 9.00 6.77
N SER A 34 -12.35 8.96 7.60
CA SER A 34 -12.31 8.10 8.78
C SER A 34 -13.38 8.47 9.81
N LEU A 35 -13.51 9.76 10.12
CA LEU A 35 -14.48 10.27 11.11
C LEU A 35 -15.93 10.03 10.63
N MET A 36 -16.20 10.25 9.35
CA MET A 36 -17.50 10.01 8.76
C MET A 36 -17.82 8.51 8.70
N GLY A 37 -16.87 7.69 8.24
CA GLY A 37 -17.03 6.24 8.20
C GLY A 37 -17.35 5.65 9.57
N ARG A 38 -16.66 6.13 10.63
CA ARG A 38 -16.94 5.73 12.01
C ARG A 38 -18.38 6.09 12.43
N ARG A 39 -18.87 7.28 12.08
CA ARG A 39 -20.25 7.67 12.35
C ARG A 39 -21.27 6.79 11.62
N GLU A 40 -21.00 6.44 10.37
CA GLU A 40 -21.87 5.55 9.58
C GLU A 40 -21.94 4.13 10.18
N VAL A 41 -20.81 3.60 10.67
CA VAL A 41 -20.80 2.30 11.35
C VAL A 41 -21.53 2.36 12.69
N LEU A 42 -21.26 3.39 13.52
CA LEU A 42 -21.92 3.54 14.82
C LEU A 42 -23.43 3.80 14.70
N SER A 43 -23.89 4.40 13.59
CA SER A 43 -25.31 4.58 13.32
C SER A 43 -25.99 3.36 12.67
N GLY A 44 -25.26 2.27 12.46
CA GLY A 44 -25.77 1.03 11.87
C GLY A 44 -25.96 1.06 10.35
N LYS A 45 -25.52 2.11 9.67
CA LYS A 45 -25.59 2.19 8.20
C LYS A 45 -24.45 1.43 7.51
N GLY A 46 -23.28 1.34 8.15
CA GLY A 46 -22.20 0.46 7.75
C GLY A 46 -22.12 -0.71 8.73
N SER A 47 -21.91 -1.93 8.23
CA SER A 47 -21.90 -3.13 9.07
C SER A 47 -20.64 -3.26 9.92
N PHE A 48 -19.50 -2.79 9.39
CA PHE A 48 -18.20 -2.85 10.05
C PHE A 48 -17.22 -1.86 9.40
N GLY A 49 -16.26 -1.36 10.18
CA GLY A 49 -15.16 -0.54 9.67
C GLY A 49 -14.09 -0.29 10.72
N ILE A 50 -12.84 -0.39 10.29
CA ILE A 50 -11.67 0.06 11.05
C ILE A 50 -10.97 1.11 10.21
N PHE A 51 -10.70 2.26 10.81
CA PHE A 51 -10.25 3.44 10.08
C PHE A 51 -8.80 3.81 10.42
N GLY A 52 -8.13 4.50 9.47
CA GLY A 52 -6.71 4.80 9.53
C GLY A 52 -6.36 6.17 10.13
N ASP A 53 -7.29 6.83 10.79
CA ASP A 53 -7.06 8.15 11.39
C ASP A 53 -5.88 8.16 12.37
N GLY A 54 -5.08 9.24 12.31
CA GLY A 54 -3.86 9.39 13.10
C GLY A 54 -2.57 8.93 12.39
N LYS A 55 -2.65 8.37 11.18
CA LYS A 55 -1.52 7.80 10.44
C LYS A 55 -1.19 8.54 9.14
N GLU A 56 -1.89 9.62 8.85
CA GLU A 56 -1.94 10.26 7.55
C GLU A 56 -0.56 10.73 7.08
N LEU A 57 0.18 11.44 7.92
CA LEU A 57 1.48 12.01 7.55
C LEU A 57 2.53 10.93 7.24
N ALA A 58 2.59 9.89 8.05
CA ALA A 58 3.52 8.78 7.83
C ALA A 58 3.21 8.05 6.51
N GLN A 59 1.94 7.87 6.21
CA GLN A 59 1.49 7.21 4.98
C GLN A 59 1.74 8.06 3.73
N ILE A 60 1.59 9.37 3.80
CA ILE A 60 1.99 10.28 2.70
C ILE A 60 3.49 10.23 2.47
N ALA A 61 4.30 10.28 3.53
CA ALA A 61 5.74 10.19 3.41
C ALA A 61 6.18 8.87 2.75
N MET A 62 5.56 7.75 3.13
CA MET A 62 5.80 6.45 2.53
C MET A 62 5.37 6.42 1.06
N ALA A 63 4.18 6.94 0.73
CA ALA A 63 3.65 6.98 -0.64
C ALA A 63 4.56 7.77 -1.59
N ARG A 64 5.25 8.80 -1.11
CA ARG A 64 6.22 9.57 -1.91
C ARG A 64 7.47 8.78 -2.29
N CYS A 65 7.79 7.73 -1.54
CA CYS A 65 8.91 6.84 -1.82
C CYS A 65 8.50 5.62 -2.64
N PHE A 66 7.22 5.27 -2.64
CA PHE A 66 6.66 4.13 -3.35
C PHE A 66 6.60 4.40 -4.85
N LYS A 67 7.12 3.49 -5.65
CA LYS A 67 7.24 3.66 -7.10
C LYS A 67 6.36 2.66 -7.85
N LYS A 68 6.06 2.97 -9.10
CA LYS A 68 5.48 1.97 -10.01
C LYS A 68 6.43 0.79 -10.14
N GLY A 69 5.88 -0.41 -10.13
CA GLY A 69 6.63 -1.66 -10.04
C GLY A 69 6.76 -2.19 -8.62
N ASP A 70 6.90 -1.32 -7.61
CA ASP A 70 6.93 -1.74 -6.21
C ASP A 70 5.65 -2.47 -5.80
N PHE A 71 5.79 -3.33 -4.80
CA PHE A 71 4.68 -4.10 -4.22
C PHE A 71 4.40 -3.71 -2.78
N ARG A 72 3.13 -3.50 -2.47
CA ARG A 72 2.66 -3.32 -1.10
C ARG A 72 2.06 -4.63 -0.57
N SER A 73 2.44 -5.03 0.63
CA SER A 73 1.74 -5.99 1.48
C SER A 73 1.38 -5.32 2.79
N GLY A 74 0.26 -4.65 2.81
CA GLY A 74 -0.17 -3.79 3.90
C GLY A 74 -1.36 -4.33 4.67
N TYR A 75 -2.03 -3.44 5.39
CA TYR A 75 -3.18 -3.78 6.21
C TYR A 75 -4.25 -2.67 6.16
N TYR A 76 -5.39 -2.95 6.73
CA TYR A 76 -6.64 -2.19 6.62
C TYR A 76 -6.58 -0.70 7.07
N ARG A 77 -5.49 -0.23 7.68
CA ARG A 77 -5.34 1.19 8.04
C ARG A 77 -4.57 2.03 7.04
N ASP A 78 -4.19 1.47 5.90
CA ASP A 78 -3.41 2.15 4.86
C ASP A 78 -4.25 3.05 3.93
N GLN A 79 -5.39 3.51 4.40
CA GLN A 79 -6.32 4.34 3.66
C GLN A 79 -5.65 5.55 3.02
N THR A 80 -4.91 6.33 3.80
CA THR A 80 -4.24 7.54 3.29
C THR A 80 -3.16 7.19 2.28
N PHE A 81 -2.43 6.10 2.49
CA PHE A 81 -1.44 5.63 1.54
C PHE A 81 -2.07 5.30 0.18
N MET A 82 -3.17 4.54 0.17
CA MET A 82 -3.88 4.18 -1.07
C MET A 82 -4.47 5.40 -1.77
N MET A 83 -4.96 6.39 -1.02
CA MET A 83 -5.38 7.68 -1.57
C MET A 83 -4.20 8.47 -2.16
N ALA A 84 -3.05 8.47 -1.49
CA ALA A 84 -1.86 9.21 -1.90
C ALA A 84 -1.25 8.69 -3.20
N ILE A 85 -1.28 7.37 -3.43
CA ILE A 85 -0.83 6.77 -4.69
C ILE A 85 -1.90 6.79 -5.80
N GLY A 86 -3.12 7.28 -5.49
CA GLY A 86 -4.21 7.43 -6.47
C GLY A 86 -5.00 6.14 -6.76
N GLU A 87 -4.79 5.08 -5.98
CA GLU A 87 -5.47 3.78 -6.17
C GLU A 87 -6.81 3.69 -5.43
N MET A 88 -7.17 4.72 -4.68
CA MET A 88 -8.47 4.85 -4.02
C MET A 88 -8.85 6.32 -3.85
N ASN A 89 -10.13 6.59 -3.83
CA ASN A 89 -10.71 7.89 -3.48
C ASN A 89 -11.85 7.75 -2.46
N VAL A 90 -12.34 8.87 -1.94
CA VAL A 90 -13.40 8.91 -0.92
C VAL A 90 -14.68 8.18 -1.36
N LYS A 91 -15.07 8.33 -2.63
CA LYS A 91 -16.25 7.63 -3.18
C LYS A 91 -16.09 6.11 -3.12
N GLN A 92 -14.95 5.60 -3.57
CA GLN A 92 -14.64 4.17 -3.57
C GLN A 92 -14.58 3.62 -2.15
N PHE A 93 -14.01 4.40 -1.22
CA PHE A 93 -13.98 4.02 0.19
C PHE A 93 -15.41 3.81 0.75
N PHE A 94 -16.31 4.75 0.52
CA PHE A 94 -17.70 4.60 0.98
C PHE A 94 -18.47 3.55 0.18
N ALA A 95 -18.17 3.35 -1.11
CA ALA A 95 -18.74 2.25 -1.87
C ALA A 95 -18.36 0.89 -1.23
N ALA A 96 -17.10 0.71 -0.82
CA ALA A 96 -16.67 -0.47 -0.08
C ALA A 96 -17.35 -0.58 1.29
N LEU A 97 -17.50 0.53 2.02
CA LEU A 97 -18.18 0.56 3.34
C LEU A 97 -19.63 0.09 3.27
N TYR A 98 -20.32 0.45 2.20
CA TYR A 98 -21.73 0.06 1.98
C TYR A 98 -21.89 -1.23 1.18
N GLY A 99 -20.81 -1.90 0.80
CA GLY A 99 -20.85 -3.15 0.04
C GLY A 99 -21.44 -2.98 -1.37
N HIS A 100 -21.08 -1.90 -2.06
CA HIS A 100 -21.59 -1.60 -3.40
C HIS A 100 -21.11 -2.62 -4.42
N ALA A 101 -22.03 -3.30 -5.12
CA ALA A 101 -21.70 -4.44 -5.97
C ALA A 101 -21.15 -4.06 -7.37
N ASP A 102 -21.29 -2.81 -7.79
CA ASP A 102 -20.83 -2.34 -9.09
C ASP A 102 -19.34 -1.97 -9.05
N LEU A 103 -18.53 -2.64 -9.87
CA LEU A 103 -17.09 -2.43 -10.00
C LEU A 103 -16.70 -1.03 -10.50
N ASN A 104 -17.61 -0.27 -11.12
CA ASN A 104 -17.35 1.12 -11.45
C ASN A 104 -17.28 2.03 -10.22
N PHE A 105 -17.90 1.65 -9.12
CA PHE A 105 -17.91 2.37 -7.85
C PHE A 105 -16.98 1.76 -6.82
N GLU A 106 -16.93 0.44 -6.72
CA GLU A 106 -16.02 -0.31 -5.85
C GLU A 106 -15.15 -1.26 -6.69
N PRO A 107 -14.04 -0.75 -7.28
CA PRO A 107 -13.26 -1.50 -8.27
C PRO A 107 -12.40 -2.62 -7.67
N GLN A 108 -12.24 -2.68 -6.36
CA GLN A 108 -11.34 -3.64 -5.71
C GLN A 108 -11.99 -5.00 -5.53
N SER A 109 -13.28 -5.07 -5.20
CA SER A 109 -13.97 -6.33 -4.92
C SER A 109 -15.42 -6.40 -5.36
N GLY A 110 -16.03 -5.28 -5.79
CA GLY A 110 -17.48 -5.21 -6.01
C GLY A 110 -18.26 -5.49 -4.72
N GLY A 111 -17.84 -4.90 -3.63
CA GLY A 111 -18.50 -5.01 -2.33
C GLY A 111 -18.34 -6.37 -1.62
N ARG A 112 -17.50 -7.27 -2.15
CA ARG A 112 -17.31 -8.61 -1.58
C ARG A 112 -16.27 -8.68 -0.47
N GLN A 113 -15.34 -7.73 -0.43
CA GLN A 113 -14.38 -7.59 0.66
C GLN A 113 -14.89 -6.66 1.76
N MET A 114 -14.36 -6.84 2.95
CA MET A 114 -14.53 -5.89 4.05
C MET A 114 -13.95 -4.52 3.65
N VAL A 115 -14.57 -3.44 4.08
CA VAL A 115 -14.06 -2.09 3.87
C VAL A 115 -12.61 -1.96 4.34
N ALA A 116 -11.84 -1.14 3.65
CA ALA A 116 -10.42 -0.93 3.92
C ALA A 116 -9.52 -2.19 3.76
N HIS A 117 -9.95 -3.16 2.96
CA HIS A 117 -9.11 -4.26 2.50
C HIS A 117 -8.69 -3.99 1.07
N PHE A 118 -7.64 -3.19 0.94
CA PHE A 118 -7.19 -2.64 -0.34
C PHE A 118 -6.46 -3.67 -1.19
N SER A 119 -6.60 -3.53 -2.50
CA SER A 119 -5.87 -4.32 -3.49
C SER A 119 -5.81 -3.58 -4.82
N THR A 120 -4.88 -3.96 -5.69
CA THR A 120 -4.86 -3.54 -7.09
C THR A 120 -5.03 -4.76 -7.99
N SER A 121 -5.76 -4.61 -9.10
CA SER A 121 -5.93 -5.71 -10.05
C SER A 121 -4.64 -5.97 -10.83
N SER A 122 -4.20 -7.21 -10.83
CA SER A 122 -3.05 -7.68 -11.62
C SER A 122 -3.44 -8.19 -13.02
N LEU A 123 -4.75 -8.34 -13.28
CA LEU A 123 -5.27 -8.87 -14.52
C LEU A 123 -6.12 -7.84 -15.26
N ASN A 124 -6.10 -7.90 -16.57
CA ASN A 124 -7.04 -7.24 -17.45
C ASN A 124 -8.39 -7.96 -17.44
N GLU A 125 -9.41 -7.37 -18.07
CA GLU A 125 -10.75 -7.95 -18.14
C GLU A 125 -10.79 -9.30 -18.91
N ASP A 126 -9.89 -9.47 -19.85
CA ASP A 126 -9.71 -10.70 -20.63
C ASP A 126 -8.94 -11.82 -19.90
N GLY A 127 -8.51 -11.57 -18.65
CA GLY A 127 -7.73 -12.49 -17.82
C GLY A 127 -6.24 -12.50 -18.12
N SER A 128 -5.75 -11.68 -19.05
CA SER A 128 -4.31 -11.52 -19.29
C SER A 128 -3.64 -10.69 -18.19
N TRP A 129 -2.35 -10.92 -17.96
CA TRP A 129 -1.59 -10.15 -16.99
C TRP A 129 -1.35 -8.71 -17.46
N LYS A 130 -1.60 -7.76 -16.57
CA LYS A 130 -1.14 -6.38 -16.73
C LYS A 130 0.38 -6.29 -16.65
N ASP A 131 0.93 -5.18 -17.13
CA ASP A 131 2.33 -4.84 -16.93
C ASP A 131 2.54 -4.30 -15.50
N LEU A 132 2.86 -5.21 -14.57
CA LEU A 132 3.02 -4.88 -13.16
C LEU A 132 4.23 -3.97 -12.90
N SER A 133 5.18 -3.89 -13.82
CA SER A 133 6.32 -2.97 -13.72
C SER A 133 5.92 -1.51 -13.90
N LYS A 134 4.73 -1.23 -14.44
CA LYS A 134 4.23 0.12 -14.79
C LYS A 134 3.07 0.62 -13.94
N GLN A 135 2.60 -0.18 -13.00
CA GLN A 135 1.52 0.20 -12.07
C GLN A 135 1.98 0.16 -10.63
N TYR A 136 1.21 0.76 -9.74
CA TYR A 136 1.33 0.52 -8.31
C TYR A 136 0.71 -0.82 -7.97
N ASN A 137 1.43 -1.68 -7.24
CA ASN A 137 0.94 -3.01 -6.93
C ASN A 137 0.65 -3.14 -5.44
N SER A 138 -0.57 -3.47 -5.11
CA SER A 138 -0.99 -3.79 -3.74
C SER A 138 -1.57 -5.20 -3.72
N ALA A 139 -0.91 -6.10 -3.00
CA ALA A 139 -1.51 -7.39 -2.69
C ALA A 139 -2.75 -7.17 -1.81
N SER A 140 -3.77 -8.00 -2.00
CA SER A 140 -5.02 -7.89 -1.24
C SER A 140 -4.76 -7.94 0.27
N ASP A 141 -5.28 -6.96 1.00
CA ASP A 141 -5.13 -6.92 2.45
C ASP A 141 -5.81 -8.12 3.12
N ILE A 142 -5.28 -8.51 4.26
CA ILE A 142 -5.81 -9.58 5.09
C ILE A 142 -6.03 -9.08 6.51
N SER A 143 -7.06 -9.63 7.18
CA SER A 143 -7.46 -9.20 8.53
C SER A 143 -6.63 -9.83 9.64
N CYS A 144 -6.00 -10.98 9.40
CA CYS A 144 -5.20 -11.66 10.41
C CYS A 144 -4.04 -10.78 10.86
N THR A 145 -3.89 -10.60 12.18
CA THR A 145 -2.84 -9.76 12.77
C THR A 145 -1.46 -10.16 12.27
N ALA A 146 -0.73 -9.21 11.69
CA ALA A 146 0.59 -9.38 11.07
C ALA A 146 0.67 -10.43 9.93
N GLY A 147 -0.46 -10.99 9.47
CA GLY A 147 -0.47 -12.02 8.41
C GLY A 147 0.08 -11.54 7.05
N GLN A 148 0.15 -10.23 6.83
CA GLN A 148 0.78 -9.64 5.64
C GLN A 148 2.30 -9.79 5.61
N MET A 149 2.94 -10.03 6.75
CA MET A 149 4.40 -10.04 6.89
C MET A 149 5.08 -11.21 6.15
N PRO A 150 4.63 -12.47 6.25
CA PRO A 150 5.20 -13.56 5.46
C PRO A 150 5.04 -13.35 3.95
N ARG A 151 3.90 -12.80 3.51
CA ARG A 151 3.70 -12.46 2.09
C ARG A 151 4.66 -11.37 1.62
N LEU A 152 4.95 -10.38 2.48
CA LEU A 152 5.93 -9.34 2.20
C LEU A 152 7.32 -9.94 1.91
N VAL A 153 7.73 -10.93 2.70
CA VAL A 153 8.98 -11.69 2.47
C VAL A 153 8.96 -12.35 1.10
N GLY A 154 7.85 -12.99 0.73
CA GLY A 154 7.71 -13.64 -0.59
C GLY A 154 7.81 -12.65 -1.76
N LEU A 155 7.18 -11.48 -1.65
CA LEU A 155 7.25 -10.42 -2.66
C LEU A 155 8.68 -9.88 -2.81
N ALA A 156 9.37 -9.62 -1.69
CA ALA A 156 10.75 -9.17 -1.71
C ALA A 156 11.72 -10.24 -2.25
N GLN A 157 11.46 -11.50 -1.91
CA GLN A 157 12.23 -12.64 -2.44
C GLN A 157 12.05 -12.78 -3.96
N ALA A 158 10.84 -12.53 -4.47
CA ALA A 158 10.60 -12.52 -5.92
C ALA A 158 11.44 -11.46 -6.63
N SER A 159 11.52 -10.22 -6.10
CA SER A 159 12.38 -9.17 -6.67
C SER A 159 13.85 -9.60 -6.72
N LYS A 160 14.34 -10.21 -5.64
CA LYS A 160 15.71 -10.78 -5.62
C LYS A 160 15.88 -11.87 -6.66
N TYR A 161 14.93 -12.79 -6.77
CA TYR A 161 14.97 -13.87 -7.77
C TYR A 161 15.00 -13.32 -9.20
N TYR A 162 14.17 -12.32 -9.52
CA TYR A 162 14.20 -11.65 -10.83
C TYR A 162 15.56 -11.00 -11.13
N ARG A 163 16.20 -10.42 -10.12
CA ARG A 163 17.52 -9.78 -10.25
C ARG A 163 18.64 -10.79 -10.55
N GLU A 164 18.58 -11.94 -9.91
CA GLU A 164 19.62 -12.99 -10.00
C GLU A 164 19.39 -13.94 -11.17
N SER A 165 18.19 -13.94 -11.76
CA SER A 165 17.81 -14.88 -12.83
C SER A 165 17.91 -14.23 -14.20
N ASN A 166 18.47 -14.97 -15.17
CA ASN A 166 18.45 -14.60 -16.59
C ASN A 166 17.11 -15.00 -17.24
N LEU A 167 16.02 -14.36 -16.79
CA LEU A 167 14.69 -14.64 -17.31
C LEU A 167 14.48 -14.05 -18.71
N SER A 168 13.63 -14.70 -19.50
CA SER A 168 13.27 -14.23 -20.85
C SER A 168 12.53 -12.88 -20.79
N LYS A 169 12.47 -12.17 -21.91
CA LYS A 169 11.77 -10.88 -22.04
C LYS A 169 10.27 -10.93 -21.65
N GLU A 170 9.67 -12.11 -21.68
CA GLU A 170 8.27 -12.32 -21.28
C GLU A 170 8.00 -11.96 -19.81
N TRP A 171 9.02 -12.03 -18.96
CA TRP A 171 8.93 -11.70 -17.54
C TRP A 171 9.03 -10.21 -17.25
N ASN A 172 9.41 -9.37 -18.22
CA ASN A 172 9.56 -7.91 -18.05
C ASN A 172 8.27 -7.21 -17.60
N LYS A 173 7.11 -7.80 -17.85
CA LYS A 173 5.83 -7.28 -17.36
C LYS A 173 5.60 -7.51 -15.85
N PHE A 174 6.37 -8.38 -15.23
CA PHE A 174 6.28 -8.67 -13.79
C PHE A 174 7.33 -7.94 -12.96
N SER A 175 8.46 -7.58 -13.58
CA SER A 175 9.59 -6.99 -12.89
C SER A 175 10.45 -6.16 -13.84
N ASP A 176 10.96 -5.03 -13.34
CA ASP A 176 12.05 -4.27 -13.97
C ASP A 176 13.39 -4.76 -13.41
N LYS A 177 13.79 -5.96 -13.82
CA LYS A 177 15.06 -6.58 -13.45
C LYS A 177 15.28 -6.74 -11.93
N GLY A 178 14.21 -6.88 -11.17
CA GLY A 178 14.27 -7.02 -9.72
C GLY A 178 14.64 -5.73 -8.98
N ASN A 179 14.35 -4.57 -9.56
CA ASN A 179 14.58 -3.27 -8.91
C ASN A 179 13.46 -2.86 -7.97
N GLU A 180 12.35 -3.60 -7.97
CA GLU A 180 11.20 -3.35 -7.12
C GLU A 180 11.51 -3.60 -5.66
N ILE A 181 10.91 -2.79 -4.80
CA ILE A 181 10.95 -2.94 -3.35
C ILE A 181 9.59 -3.45 -2.88
N ALA A 182 9.59 -4.37 -1.94
CA ALA A 182 8.38 -4.78 -1.25
C ALA A 182 8.18 -3.94 0.02
N TRP A 183 7.02 -3.28 0.11
CA TRP A 183 6.67 -2.35 1.18
C TRP A 183 5.60 -2.97 2.07
N GLY A 184 5.87 -3.05 3.36
CA GLY A 184 4.96 -3.55 4.36
C GLY A 184 4.58 -2.50 5.38
N THR A 185 3.33 -2.52 5.80
CA THR A 185 2.83 -1.70 6.90
C THR A 185 2.30 -2.60 8.00
N ILE A 186 2.51 -2.20 9.25
CA ILE A 186 2.07 -2.96 10.41
C ILE A 186 1.77 -2.01 11.58
N GLY A 187 0.79 -2.35 12.39
CA GLY A 187 0.55 -1.68 13.66
C GLY A 187 1.59 -2.10 14.71
N ASN A 188 2.00 -1.19 15.57
CA ASN A 188 2.98 -1.45 16.62
C ASN A 188 2.59 -2.63 17.53
N ALA A 189 1.33 -2.76 17.90
CA ALA A 189 0.87 -3.89 18.71
C ALA A 189 1.04 -5.24 17.97
N SER A 190 0.86 -5.24 16.65
CA SER A 190 0.98 -6.44 15.83
C SER A 190 2.43 -6.92 15.66
N THR A 191 3.41 -6.11 16.02
CA THR A 191 4.82 -6.53 16.00
C THR A 191 5.16 -7.53 17.10
N SER A 192 4.27 -7.77 18.07
CA SER A 192 4.42 -8.82 19.07
C SER A 192 4.09 -10.23 18.55
N GLU A 193 3.52 -10.35 17.35
CA GLU A 193 3.21 -11.65 16.76
C GLU A 193 4.49 -12.39 16.32
N GLY A 194 4.56 -13.70 16.57
CA GLY A 194 5.74 -14.51 16.29
C GLY A 194 6.18 -14.44 14.82
N HIS A 195 5.25 -14.53 13.90
CA HIS A 195 5.55 -14.47 12.46
C HIS A 195 6.04 -13.09 11.97
N PHE A 196 5.88 -12.02 12.76
CA PHE A 196 6.57 -10.76 12.49
C PHE A 196 8.09 -10.93 12.65
N PHE A 197 8.53 -11.48 13.78
CA PHE A 197 9.95 -11.72 14.04
C PHE A 197 10.56 -12.72 13.06
N GLU A 198 9.82 -13.78 12.71
CA GLU A 198 10.25 -14.73 11.68
C GLU A 198 10.44 -14.05 10.32
N SER A 199 9.54 -13.13 9.95
CA SER A 199 9.65 -12.37 8.70
C SER A 199 10.85 -11.43 8.70
N ILE A 200 11.15 -10.75 9.81
CA ILE A 200 12.32 -9.90 9.95
C ILE A 200 13.60 -10.72 9.86
N ASN A 201 13.64 -11.85 10.57
CA ASN A 201 14.78 -12.77 10.52
C ASN A 201 15.01 -13.30 9.10
N ALA A 202 13.95 -13.75 8.44
CA ALA A 202 14.02 -14.22 7.06
C ALA A 202 14.53 -13.11 6.10
N ALA A 203 14.05 -11.88 6.26
CA ALA A 203 14.52 -10.75 5.45
C ALA A 203 16.01 -10.48 5.62
N GLY A 204 16.53 -10.56 6.86
CA GLY A 204 17.94 -10.40 7.16
C GLY A 204 18.81 -11.54 6.59
N VAL A 205 18.38 -12.78 6.77
CA VAL A 205 19.08 -13.98 6.25
C VAL A 205 19.10 -14.00 4.72
N LEU A 206 17.96 -13.72 4.10
CA LEU A 206 17.80 -13.75 2.64
C LEU A 206 18.34 -12.48 1.96
N GLN A 207 18.59 -11.40 2.71
CA GLN A 207 19.03 -10.10 2.18
C GLN A 207 18.15 -9.61 1.03
N ILE A 208 16.85 -9.55 1.28
CA ILE A 208 15.81 -9.18 0.30
C ILE A 208 15.44 -7.70 0.38
N PRO A 209 14.99 -7.06 -0.74
CA PRO A 209 14.64 -5.65 -0.80
C PRO A 209 13.27 -5.38 -0.15
N MET A 210 13.24 -5.26 1.17
CA MET A 210 12.03 -5.10 1.95
C MET A 210 12.08 -3.84 2.84
N VAL A 211 11.00 -3.09 2.87
CA VAL A 211 10.80 -1.94 3.77
C VAL A 211 9.58 -2.21 4.63
N ILE A 212 9.69 -1.97 5.92
CA ILE A 212 8.58 -2.09 6.86
C ILE A 212 8.37 -0.75 7.56
N SER A 213 7.12 -0.29 7.54
CA SER A 213 6.67 0.87 8.31
C SER A 213 5.77 0.38 9.47
N SER A 214 6.27 0.50 10.69
CA SER A 214 5.46 0.29 11.88
C SER A 214 4.88 1.61 12.34
N THR A 215 3.55 1.68 12.41
CA THR A 215 2.85 2.89 12.84
C THR A 215 2.18 2.68 14.18
N ASN A 216 2.39 3.63 15.10
CA ASN A 216 1.71 3.61 16.39
C ASN A 216 0.21 3.88 16.21
N SER A 217 -0.60 3.16 16.96
CA SER A 217 -2.06 3.33 17.01
C SER A 217 -2.51 4.21 18.19
N CYS A 218 -1.63 5.04 18.73
CA CYS A 218 -2.03 6.00 19.75
C CYS A 218 -3.07 6.96 19.17
N ALA A 219 -4.30 6.78 19.54
CA ALA A 219 -5.38 7.75 19.51
C ALA A 219 -5.48 8.37 20.87
#